data_7168239def6767251aeb7f66b22c4c56
#
_entry.id   7168239def6767251aeb7f66b22c4c56
#
_cell.length_a   1.000
_cell.length_b   1.000
_cell.length_c   1.000
_cell.angle_alpha   90.00
_cell.angle_beta   90.00
_cell.angle_gamma   90.00
#
_symmetry.space_group_name_H-M   'P 1'
#
loop_
_entity.id
_entity.type
_entity.pdbx_description
1 polymer ?
#
loop_
_entity_poly.entity_id
_entity_poly.type
_entity_poly.pdbx_seq_one_letter_code
_entity_poly.pdbx_strand_id
1 'polypeptide(L)'
;MKIAIIGAGLAGTHLYSLLKKEKHTVTIFEKSRGAGGRCSTRYVDNFKLDHGTPFFKTNDKQFEKFCELKVDENILDKKKNTYYPTNGINKLCSSSLESDDFIKNTKIVSCKYENNLWNLKDQNGVKYENFEKLIITIPASQVLELELNIDKKTKEQLSKVTYDSIATLMLYSNTKEQIDESKLMESGIFKKIINNSSKYDYDDFSSYILHLQPTLTNEQKFANKEQVERFILEKAYQISGVNLKENFNTLPHFWKYGFVSSFLEVPYIYDKKNSLGFCGDYFMGEDLQSAFKSSQKLFEEKLQYAINLTIKNKIS
;
A
#
# COMPACT_ATOMS: atom_id res chain seq x y z
N MET A 1 -15.42 19.50 8.10
CA MET A 1 -14.84 19.79 6.78
C MET A 1 -15.08 18.60 5.86
N LYS A 2 -15.22 18.86 4.55
CA LYS A 2 -15.29 17.83 3.52
C LYS A 2 -13.88 17.62 2.92
N ILE A 3 -13.32 16.42 3.05
CA ILE A 3 -11.93 16.13 2.74
C ILE A 3 -11.86 14.97 1.73
N ALA A 4 -11.06 15.13 0.68
CA ALA A 4 -10.76 14.06 -0.26
C ALA A 4 -9.38 13.44 0.07
N ILE A 5 -9.30 12.11 0.03
CA ILE A 5 -8.04 11.35 0.10
C ILE A 5 -7.90 10.55 -1.20
N ILE A 6 -6.76 10.65 -1.88
CA ILE A 6 -6.44 9.83 -3.04
C ILE A 6 -5.43 8.76 -2.65
N GLY A 7 -5.86 7.49 -2.69
CA GLY A 7 -5.10 6.31 -2.33
C GLY A 7 -5.54 5.67 -1.02
N ALA A 8 -5.94 4.40 -1.07
CA ALA A 8 -6.38 3.61 0.07
C ALA A 8 -5.32 2.58 0.54
N GLY A 9 -4.03 2.96 0.50
CA GLY A 9 -2.96 2.26 1.21
C GLY A 9 -2.95 2.60 2.69
N LEU A 10 -2.00 2.07 3.47
CA LEU A 10 -1.94 2.29 4.93
C LEU A 10 -1.93 3.77 5.32
N ALA A 11 -1.16 4.62 4.64
CA ALA A 11 -1.13 6.06 4.94
C ALA A 11 -2.51 6.71 4.77
N GLY A 12 -3.21 6.42 3.66
CA GLY A 12 -4.53 7.00 3.38
C GLY A 12 -5.61 6.50 4.33
N THR A 13 -5.64 5.18 4.61
CA THR A 13 -6.66 4.59 5.50
C THR A 13 -6.42 4.92 6.98
N HIS A 14 -5.16 5.06 7.40
CA HIS A 14 -4.85 5.55 8.73
C HIS A 14 -5.30 7.01 8.90
N LEU A 15 -4.96 7.87 7.95
CA LEU A 15 -5.40 9.26 7.97
C LEU A 15 -6.92 9.39 7.93
N TYR A 16 -7.60 8.58 7.11
CA TYR A 16 -9.05 8.48 7.08
C TYR A 16 -9.63 8.23 8.48
N SER A 17 -9.08 7.22 9.18
CA SER A 17 -9.54 6.88 10.54
C SER A 17 -9.38 8.03 11.54
N LEU A 18 -8.25 8.76 11.46
CA LEU A 18 -8.00 9.92 12.33
C LEU A 18 -8.99 11.06 12.05
N LEU A 19 -9.24 11.37 10.78
CA LEU A 19 -10.17 12.42 10.35
C LEU A 19 -11.63 12.08 10.71
N LYS A 20 -12.03 10.81 10.58
CA LYS A 20 -13.39 10.36 10.98
C LYS A 20 -13.61 10.50 12.50
N LYS A 21 -12.59 10.20 13.33
CA LYS A 21 -12.66 10.42 14.79
C LYS A 21 -12.89 11.89 15.13
N GLU A 22 -12.36 12.82 14.32
CA GLU A 22 -12.62 14.27 14.45
C GLU A 22 -13.91 14.72 13.75
N LYS A 23 -14.79 13.78 13.36
CA LYS A 23 -16.10 14.04 12.75
C LYS A 23 -16.06 14.80 11.43
N HIS A 24 -15.01 14.59 10.62
CA HIS A 24 -14.95 15.11 9.26
C HIS A 24 -15.74 14.22 8.29
N THR A 25 -16.28 14.84 7.23
CA THR A 25 -16.79 14.12 6.06
C THR A 25 -15.61 13.80 5.16
N VAL A 26 -15.25 12.54 5.05
CA VAL A 26 -14.06 12.11 4.30
C VAL A 26 -14.49 11.19 3.17
N THR A 27 -13.99 11.44 1.97
CA THR A 27 -14.12 10.51 0.83
C THR A 27 -12.73 10.03 0.43
N ILE A 28 -12.54 8.72 0.38
CA ILE A 28 -11.29 8.10 -0.04
C ILE A 28 -11.44 7.39 -1.39
N PHE A 29 -10.58 7.74 -2.36
CA PHE A 29 -10.60 7.22 -3.72
C PHE A 29 -9.48 6.21 -3.93
N GLU A 30 -9.81 5.07 -4.53
CA GLU A 30 -8.84 4.02 -4.83
C GLU A 30 -9.05 3.49 -6.25
N LYS A 31 -7.97 3.45 -7.02
CA LYS A 31 -7.99 2.95 -8.40
C LYS A 31 -8.23 1.45 -8.51
N SER A 32 -7.89 0.71 -7.46
CA SER A 32 -7.99 -0.75 -7.40
C SER A 32 -9.37 -1.19 -6.88
N ARG A 33 -9.63 -2.50 -6.95
CA ARG A 33 -10.87 -3.13 -6.47
C ARG A 33 -11.04 -3.09 -4.96
N GLY A 34 -9.96 -2.83 -4.21
CA GLY A 34 -9.96 -2.84 -2.75
C GLY A 34 -8.83 -2.02 -2.17
N ALA A 35 -8.95 -1.68 -0.90
CA ALA A 35 -7.91 -1.02 -0.14
C ALA A 35 -6.74 -1.95 0.17
N GLY A 36 -5.57 -1.34 0.45
CA GLY A 36 -4.36 -2.05 0.86
C GLY A 36 -3.09 -1.49 0.22
N GLY A 37 -3.14 -1.10 -1.03
CA GLY A 37 -1.94 -0.75 -1.78
C GLY A 37 -0.94 -1.92 -1.75
N ARG A 38 0.23 -1.74 -1.12
CA ARG A 38 1.23 -2.81 -0.93
C ARG A 38 0.91 -3.78 0.23
N CYS A 39 -0.05 -3.49 1.07
CA CYS A 39 -0.73 -4.47 1.92
C CYS A 39 -1.80 -5.17 1.10
N SER A 40 -1.42 -6.06 0.20
CA SER A 40 -2.35 -6.65 -0.76
C SER A 40 -2.45 -8.16 -0.62
N THR A 41 -3.69 -8.64 -0.58
CA THR A 41 -4.06 -10.05 -0.55
C THR A 41 -4.83 -10.40 -1.81
N ARG A 42 -4.46 -11.48 -2.48
CA ARG A 42 -5.27 -12.12 -3.51
C ARG A 42 -6.07 -13.25 -2.85
N TYR A 43 -7.37 -13.18 -2.97
CA TYR A 43 -8.26 -14.26 -2.57
C TYR A 43 -8.58 -15.12 -3.79
N VAL A 44 -8.31 -16.42 -3.71
CA VAL A 44 -8.59 -17.41 -4.75
C VAL A 44 -9.09 -18.67 -4.04
N ASP A 45 -10.28 -19.10 -4.34
CA ASP A 45 -10.93 -20.23 -3.66
C ASP A 45 -10.81 -20.06 -2.12
N ASN A 46 -10.16 -21.00 -1.44
CA ASN A 46 -9.92 -20.96 0.00
C ASN A 46 -8.61 -20.27 0.37
N PHE A 47 -7.81 -19.80 -0.62
CA PHE A 47 -6.48 -19.25 -0.37
C PHE A 47 -6.51 -17.73 -0.15
N LYS A 48 -5.69 -17.28 0.80
CA LYS A 48 -5.35 -15.89 1.07
C LYS A 48 -3.87 -15.71 0.74
N LEU A 49 -3.56 -15.14 -0.42
CA LEU A 49 -2.20 -14.99 -0.91
C LEU A 49 -1.73 -13.55 -0.69
N ASP A 50 -0.97 -13.32 0.38
CA ASP A 50 -0.43 -12.00 0.71
C ASP A 50 0.83 -11.73 -0.12
N HIS A 51 0.63 -11.17 -1.30
CA HIS A 51 1.65 -11.01 -2.32
C HIS A 51 2.40 -9.68 -2.29
N GLY A 52 2.03 -8.79 -1.38
CA GLY A 52 2.79 -7.55 -1.07
C GLY A 52 3.59 -7.71 0.22
N THR A 53 3.14 -7.11 1.31
CA THR A 53 3.71 -7.25 2.66
C THR A 53 3.05 -8.42 3.41
N PRO A 54 3.69 -9.59 3.52
CA PRO A 54 3.02 -10.78 4.08
C PRO A 54 3.00 -10.79 5.60
N PHE A 55 3.95 -10.12 6.23
CA PHE A 55 4.11 -9.89 7.67
C PHE A 55 5.11 -8.76 7.87
N PHE A 56 5.18 -8.19 9.06
CA PHE A 56 6.09 -7.09 9.35
C PHE A 56 6.50 -7.04 10.82
N LYS A 57 7.54 -6.26 11.10
CA LYS A 57 7.99 -5.90 12.44
C LYS A 57 7.93 -4.38 12.56
N THR A 58 7.93 -3.88 13.80
CA THR A 58 8.08 -2.47 14.07
C THR A 58 8.98 -2.24 15.29
N ASN A 59 9.67 -1.11 15.30
CA ASN A 59 10.40 -0.56 16.44
C ASN A 59 9.88 0.84 16.83
N ASP A 60 8.81 1.30 16.19
CA ASP A 60 8.17 2.56 16.50
C ASP A 60 7.01 2.37 17.48
N LYS A 61 7.08 3.01 18.64
CA LYS A 61 6.10 2.84 19.72
C LYS A 61 4.68 3.27 19.35
N GLN A 62 4.51 4.28 18.50
CA GLN A 62 3.17 4.71 18.08
C GLN A 62 2.57 3.71 17.10
N PHE A 63 3.37 3.23 16.15
CA PHE A 63 2.92 2.19 15.22
C PHE A 63 2.69 0.85 15.93
N GLU A 64 3.53 0.49 16.90
CA GLU A 64 3.29 -0.69 17.75
C GLU A 64 1.93 -0.60 18.46
N LYS A 65 1.63 0.54 19.10
CA LYS A 65 0.32 0.75 19.74
C LYS A 65 -0.84 0.62 18.75
N PHE A 66 -0.69 1.13 17.53
CA PHE A 66 -1.70 0.94 16.48
C PHE A 66 -1.84 -0.55 16.12
N CYS A 67 -0.74 -1.29 15.99
CA CYS A 67 -0.77 -2.72 15.69
C CYS A 67 -1.42 -3.53 16.80
N GLU A 68 -1.18 -3.20 18.09
CA GLU A 68 -1.83 -3.88 19.23
C GLU A 68 -3.36 -3.70 19.18
N LEU A 69 -3.87 -2.52 18.84
CA LEU A 69 -5.30 -2.34 18.61
C LEU A 69 -5.82 -3.24 17.48
N LYS A 70 -5.00 -3.48 16.43
CA LYS A 70 -5.38 -4.39 15.34
C LYS A 70 -5.28 -5.87 15.74
N VAL A 71 -4.48 -6.20 16.74
CA VAL A 71 -4.49 -7.52 17.39
C VAL A 71 -5.78 -7.70 18.19
N ASP A 72 -6.15 -6.73 19.00
CA ASP A 72 -7.42 -6.76 19.77
C ASP A 72 -8.66 -6.88 18.85
N GLU A 73 -8.60 -6.27 17.67
CA GLU A 73 -9.64 -6.37 16.63
C GLU A 73 -9.59 -7.70 15.84
N ASN A 74 -8.66 -8.62 16.16
CA ASN A 74 -8.42 -9.87 15.44
C ASN A 74 -8.10 -9.68 13.93
N ILE A 75 -7.45 -8.59 13.57
CA ILE A 75 -6.95 -8.31 12.23
C ILE A 75 -5.52 -8.78 12.06
N LEU A 76 -4.74 -8.63 13.12
CA LEU A 76 -3.36 -9.10 13.24
C LEU A 76 -3.24 -10.14 14.35
N ASP A 77 -2.23 -10.99 14.24
CA ASP A 77 -1.69 -11.84 15.30
C ASP A 77 -0.24 -11.42 15.56
N LYS A 78 0.20 -11.48 16.82
CA LYS A 78 1.58 -11.18 17.22
C LYS A 78 2.29 -12.41 17.70
N LYS A 79 3.29 -12.86 16.94
CA LYS A 79 4.19 -13.96 17.34
C LYS A 79 5.60 -13.38 17.58
N LYS A 80 6.03 -13.31 18.85
CA LYS A 80 7.27 -12.61 19.25
C LYS A 80 7.21 -11.13 18.82
N ASN A 81 8.15 -10.68 17.99
CA ASN A 81 8.25 -9.30 17.50
C ASN A 81 7.70 -9.13 16.06
N THR A 82 6.90 -10.09 15.57
CA THR A 82 6.39 -10.08 14.19
C THR A 82 4.87 -10.10 14.21
N TYR A 83 4.27 -9.21 13.41
CA TYR A 83 2.85 -9.13 13.19
C TYR A 83 2.47 -9.87 11.91
N TYR A 84 1.49 -10.74 12.01
CA TYR A 84 0.93 -11.54 10.93
C TYR A 84 -0.54 -11.21 10.72
N PRO A 85 -1.05 -11.14 9.49
CA PRO A 85 -2.49 -11.01 9.27
C PRO A 85 -3.23 -12.29 9.64
N THR A 86 -4.41 -12.16 10.24
CA THR A 86 -5.30 -13.29 10.54
C THR A 86 -6.19 -13.65 9.33
N ASN A 87 -6.55 -12.66 8.52
CA ASN A 87 -7.47 -12.85 7.38
C ASN A 87 -7.10 -11.99 6.16
N GLY A 88 -5.82 -12.03 5.78
CA GLY A 88 -5.26 -11.24 4.69
C GLY A 88 -4.77 -9.85 5.15
N ILE A 89 -3.56 -9.49 4.71
CA ILE A 89 -2.90 -8.25 5.12
C ILE A 89 -3.68 -6.99 4.67
N ASN A 90 -4.47 -7.06 3.62
CA ASN A 90 -5.31 -5.94 3.17
C ASN A 90 -6.34 -5.51 4.22
N LYS A 91 -6.69 -6.38 5.18
CA LYS A 91 -7.60 -6.04 6.29
C LYS A 91 -7.01 -4.98 7.21
N LEU A 92 -5.69 -4.87 7.32
CA LEU A 92 -5.01 -3.79 8.04
C LEU A 92 -5.44 -2.40 7.53
N CYS A 93 -5.71 -2.28 6.24
CA CYS A 93 -6.17 -1.04 5.61
C CYS A 93 -7.70 -0.96 5.49
N SER A 94 -8.37 -2.04 5.10
CA SER A 94 -9.79 -2.01 4.76
C SER A 94 -10.73 -2.05 5.96
N SER A 95 -10.29 -2.53 7.12
CA SER A 95 -11.15 -2.72 8.29
C SER A 95 -11.73 -1.43 8.88
N SER A 96 -11.07 -0.30 8.65
CA SER A 96 -11.49 1.01 9.17
C SER A 96 -12.35 1.81 8.18
N LEU A 97 -12.55 1.31 6.95
CA LEU A 97 -13.27 2.05 5.91
C LEU A 97 -14.77 1.77 5.96
N GLU A 98 -15.56 2.83 5.98
CA GLU A 98 -17.00 2.79 5.79
C GLU A 98 -17.32 2.70 4.28
N SER A 99 -18.34 1.92 3.89
CA SER A 99 -18.67 1.65 2.48
C SER A 99 -18.99 2.93 1.70
N ASP A 100 -19.70 3.87 2.31
CA ASP A 100 -20.19 5.08 1.67
C ASP A 100 -19.09 6.13 1.45
N ASP A 101 -18.02 6.04 2.22
CA ASP A 101 -16.86 6.94 2.12
C ASP A 101 -15.79 6.41 1.16
N PHE A 102 -15.86 5.12 0.77
CA PHE A 102 -14.83 4.43 0.01
C PHE A 102 -15.22 4.20 -1.45
N ILE A 103 -14.62 4.97 -2.35
CA ILE A 103 -14.88 4.89 -3.79
C ILE A 103 -13.74 4.11 -4.47
N LYS A 104 -13.97 2.83 -4.71
CA LYS A 104 -13.05 1.89 -5.36
C LYS A 104 -13.20 1.90 -6.89
N ASN A 105 -12.25 1.27 -7.61
CA ASN A 105 -12.17 1.24 -9.07
C ASN A 105 -12.16 2.64 -9.71
N THR A 106 -11.66 3.64 -8.96
CA THR A 106 -11.75 5.05 -9.33
C THR A 106 -10.36 5.67 -9.31
N LYS A 107 -9.77 5.81 -10.50
CA LYS A 107 -8.49 6.50 -10.69
C LYS A 107 -8.75 7.98 -10.90
N ILE A 108 -8.45 8.81 -9.92
CA ILE A 108 -8.44 10.26 -10.11
C ILE A 108 -7.32 10.63 -11.09
N VAL A 109 -7.65 11.45 -12.08
CA VAL A 109 -6.72 11.89 -13.13
C VAL A 109 -6.51 13.40 -13.14
N SER A 110 -7.45 14.18 -12.57
CA SER A 110 -7.38 15.64 -12.53
C SER A 110 -7.86 16.16 -11.18
N CYS A 111 -7.16 17.15 -10.65
CA CYS A 111 -7.49 17.85 -9.40
C CYS A 111 -7.33 19.36 -9.62
N LYS A 112 -8.42 20.12 -9.52
CA LYS A 112 -8.43 21.58 -9.71
C LYS A 112 -8.85 22.28 -8.43
N TYR A 113 -8.10 23.30 -8.04
CA TYR A 113 -8.42 24.17 -6.91
C TYR A 113 -9.01 25.47 -7.43
N GLU A 114 -10.30 25.66 -7.21
CA GLU A 114 -11.05 26.80 -7.69
C GLU A 114 -12.02 27.28 -6.59
N ASN A 115 -12.15 28.57 -6.37
CA ASN A 115 -13.03 29.16 -5.36
C ASN A 115 -12.79 28.60 -3.95
N ASN A 116 -11.53 28.34 -3.59
CA ASN A 116 -11.08 27.74 -2.32
C ASN A 116 -11.56 26.29 -2.07
N LEU A 117 -11.95 25.58 -3.12
CA LEU A 117 -12.41 24.19 -3.07
C LEU A 117 -11.70 23.34 -4.12
N TRP A 118 -11.52 22.07 -3.79
CA TRP A 118 -10.99 21.05 -4.70
C TRP A 118 -12.11 20.37 -5.45
N ASN A 119 -11.92 20.26 -6.78
CA ASN A 119 -12.78 19.52 -7.70
C ASN A 119 -11.92 18.46 -8.38
N LEU A 120 -12.36 17.21 -8.29
CA LEU A 120 -11.65 16.04 -8.79
C LEU A 120 -12.39 15.47 -9.99
N LYS A 121 -11.63 14.83 -10.91
CA LYS A 121 -12.18 14.08 -12.04
C LYS A 121 -11.50 12.74 -12.16
N ASP A 122 -12.28 11.67 -12.35
CA ASP A 122 -11.75 10.34 -12.54
C ASP A 122 -11.48 10.01 -14.03
N GLN A 123 -10.95 8.81 -14.29
CA GLN A 123 -10.63 8.29 -15.61
C GLN A 123 -11.85 8.17 -16.55
N ASN A 124 -13.06 8.15 -16.01
CA ASN A 124 -14.32 8.05 -16.77
C ASN A 124 -14.98 9.41 -16.99
N GLY A 125 -14.36 10.49 -16.47
CA GLY A 125 -14.89 11.84 -16.55
C GLY A 125 -15.89 12.21 -15.46
N VAL A 126 -16.14 11.33 -14.49
CA VAL A 126 -17.01 11.63 -13.35
C VAL A 126 -16.35 12.68 -12.46
N LYS A 127 -17.14 13.66 -12.04
CA LYS A 127 -16.69 14.76 -11.18
C LYS A 127 -17.08 14.53 -9.74
N TYR A 128 -16.17 14.86 -8.83
CA TYR A 128 -16.34 14.85 -7.38
C TYR A 128 -15.94 16.24 -6.87
N GLU A 129 -16.86 16.99 -6.32
CA GLU A 129 -16.72 18.44 -6.15
C GLU A 129 -16.84 18.91 -4.71
N ASN A 130 -16.34 20.12 -4.48
CA ASN A 130 -16.50 20.88 -3.23
C ASN A 130 -15.79 20.27 -2.03
N PHE A 131 -14.54 19.81 -2.18
CA PHE A 131 -13.70 19.41 -1.06
C PHE A 131 -12.91 20.61 -0.53
N GLU A 132 -12.92 20.81 0.78
CA GLU A 132 -12.17 21.87 1.46
C GLU A 132 -10.66 21.54 1.55
N LYS A 133 -10.33 20.25 1.56
CA LYS A 133 -8.94 19.76 1.58
C LYS A 133 -8.76 18.57 0.65
N LEU A 134 -7.55 18.48 0.09
CA LEU A 134 -7.11 17.33 -0.70
C LEU A 134 -5.84 16.74 -0.08
N ILE A 135 -5.86 15.43 0.19
CA ILE A 135 -4.68 14.70 0.67
C ILE A 135 -4.36 13.58 -0.33
N ILE A 136 -3.09 13.51 -0.74
CA ILE A 136 -2.62 12.56 -1.74
C ILE A 136 -1.64 11.59 -1.08
N THR A 137 -1.95 10.29 -1.15
CA THR A 137 -1.19 9.22 -0.50
C THR A 137 -0.71 8.14 -1.47
N ILE A 138 -0.83 8.40 -2.76
CA ILE A 138 -0.34 7.52 -3.84
C ILE A 138 1.16 7.73 -4.07
N PRO A 139 1.88 6.79 -4.71
CA PRO A 139 3.30 6.91 -5.03
C PRO A 139 3.65 8.23 -5.73
N ALA A 140 4.79 8.82 -5.40
CA ALA A 140 5.24 10.13 -5.90
C ALA A 140 5.21 10.22 -7.44
N SER A 141 5.64 9.15 -8.14
CA SER A 141 5.57 9.11 -9.60
C SER A 141 4.14 9.20 -10.15
N GLN A 142 3.16 8.62 -9.43
CA GLN A 142 1.74 8.74 -9.82
C GLN A 142 1.17 10.13 -9.51
N VAL A 143 1.69 10.82 -8.48
CA VAL A 143 1.34 12.24 -8.23
C VAL A 143 1.76 13.11 -9.39
N LEU A 144 2.97 12.88 -9.92
CA LEU A 144 3.50 13.64 -11.06
C LEU A 144 2.76 13.36 -12.39
N GLU A 145 2.00 12.26 -12.47
CA GLU A 145 1.12 11.93 -13.61
C GLU A 145 -0.26 12.60 -13.51
N LEU A 146 -0.65 13.16 -12.34
CA LEU A 146 -1.93 13.83 -12.17
C LEU A 146 -1.94 15.20 -12.88
N GLU A 147 -3.07 15.55 -13.49
CA GLU A 147 -3.37 16.94 -13.83
C GLU A 147 -3.61 17.73 -12.53
N LEU A 148 -2.51 18.18 -11.91
CA LEU A 148 -2.49 18.84 -10.61
C LEU A 148 -1.49 19.99 -10.64
N ASN A 149 -1.95 21.19 -10.32
CA ASN A 149 -1.05 22.34 -10.19
C ASN A 149 -0.39 22.36 -8.82
N ILE A 150 0.89 22.02 -8.79
CA ILE A 150 1.76 22.11 -7.59
C ILE A 150 2.94 23.02 -7.88
N ASP A 151 3.46 23.65 -6.84
CA ASP A 151 4.62 24.53 -6.97
C ASP A 151 5.88 23.77 -7.42
N LYS A 152 6.82 24.51 -8.01
CA LYS A 152 8.06 23.96 -8.57
C LYS A 152 8.87 23.18 -7.53
N LYS A 153 8.96 23.67 -6.30
CA LYS A 153 9.72 23.02 -5.20
C LYS A 153 9.12 21.66 -4.85
N THR A 154 7.80 21.58 -4.69
CA THR A 154 7.08 20.32 -4.44
C THR A 154 7.29 19.33 -5.58
N LYS A 155 7.19 19.79 -6.85
CA LYS A 155 7.44 18.95 -8.02
C LYS A 155 8.87 18.39 -8.04
N GLU A 156 9.87 19.24 -7.78
CA GLU A 156 11.28 18.83 -7.70
C GLU A 156 11.55 17.85 -6.55
N GLN A 157 10.91 18.03 -5.40
CA GLN A 157 11.01 17.06 -4.30
C GLN A 157 10.44 15.70 -4.69
N LEU A 158 9.19 15.65 -5.19
CA LEU A 158 8.54 14.41 -5.59
C LEU A 158 9.30 13.67 -6.71
N SER A 159 9.97 14.41 -7.62
CA SER A 159 10.75 13.80 -8.71
C SER A 159 12.03 13.10 -8.25
N LYS A 160 12.51 13.35 -7.03
CA LYS A 160 13.68 12.67 -6.43
C LYS A 160 13.34 11.28 -5.89
N VAL A 161 12.06 10.99 -5.70
CA VAL A 161 11.63 9.68 -5.19
C VAL A 161 11.74 8.64 -6.27
N THR A 162 12.43 7.54 -5.96
CA THR A 162 12.57 6.40 -6.86
C THR A 162 12.01 5.13 -6.23
N TYR A 163 11.66 4.18 -7.08
CA TYR A 163 11.08 2.89 -6.67
C TYR A 163 11.73 1.74 -7.41
N ASP A 164 11.94 0.65 -6.69
CA ASP A 164 12.28 -0.63 -7.28
C ASP A 164 11.01 -1.40 -7.63
N SER A 165 11.02 -2.02 -8.82
CA SER A 165 9.97 -2.93 -9.24
C SER A 165 10.19 -4.33 -8.67
N ILE A 166 9.11 -5.08 -8.43
CA ILE A 166 9.16 -6.46 -7.95
C ILE A 166 8.26 -7.35 -8.80
N ALA A 167 8.86 -8.32 -9.47
CA ALA A 167 8.14 -9.41 -10.08
C ALA A 167 7.81 -10.46 -9.00
N THR A 168 6.57 -10.89 -8.94
CA THR A 168 6.06 -11.78 -7.90
C THR A 168 5.32 -12.94 -8.55
N LEU A 169 5.53 -14.16 -8.06
CA LEU A 169 4.74 -15.32 -8.41
C LEU A 169 4.10 -15.89 -7.15
N MET A 170 2.79 -16.01 -7.16
CA MET A 170 2.02 -16.71 -6.15
C MET A 170 1.81 -18.15 -6.63
N LEU A 171 2.08 -19.11 -5.76
CA LEU A 171 1.85 -20.54 -5.97
C LEU A 171 0.79 -21.01 -4.98
N TYR A 172 -0.14 -21.85 -5.42
CA TYR A 172 -1.12 -22.47 -4.53
C TYR A 172 -1.55 -23.85 -5.05
N SER A 173 -1.77 -24.78 -4.14
CA SER A 173 -2.19 -26.16 -4.41
C SER A 173 -3.20 -26.64 -3.39
N ASN A 174 -4.19 -27.38 -3.83
CA ASN A 174 -5.18 -28.05 -2.97
C ASN A 174 -4.62 -29.35 -2.34
N THR A 175 -3.34 -29.60 -2.52
CA THR A 175 -2.59 -30.72 -1.94
C THR A 175 -1.38 -30.18 -1.16
N LYS A 176 -0.84 -31.02 -0.28
CA LYS A 176 0.32 -30.67 0.53
C LYS A 176 1.61 -30.80 -0.28
N GLU A 177 1.97 -29.72 -0.94
CA GLU A 177 3.17 -29.61 -1.74
C GLU A 177 4.26 -28.83 -1.04
N GLN A 178 5.52 -29.14 -1.30
CA GLN A 178 6.66 -28.43 -0.74
C GLN A 178 7.60 -27.95 -1.84
N ILE A 179 8.22 -26.82 -1.59
CA ILE A 179 9.34 -26.30 -2.37
C ILE A 179 10.57 -26.23 -1.48
N ASP A 180 11.74 -26.38 -2.07
CA ASP A 180 13.00 -26.19 -1.35
C ASP A 180 13.29 -24.68 -1.22
N GLU A 181 12.69 -24.06 -0.20
CA GLU A 181 12.83 -22.62 0.07
C GLU A 181 14.30 -22.23 0.28
N SER A 182 15.07 -23.06 0.97
CA SER A 182 16.48 -22.79 1.26
C SER A 182 17.31 -22.73 0.00
N LYS A 183 17.20 -23.74 -0.85
CA LYS A 183 17.92 -23.81 -2.13
C LYS A 183 17.58 -22.65 -3.06
N LEU A 184 16.30 -22.29 -3.14
CA LEU A 184 15.85 -21.16 -3.93
C LEU A 184 16.38 -19.83 -3.38
N MET A 185 16.39 -19.63 -2.06
CA MET A 185 16.90 -18.41 -1.43
C MET A 185 18.43 -18.28 -1.56
N GLU A 186 19.18 -19.36 -1.39
CA GLU A 186 20.66 -19.41 -1.53
C GLU A 186 21.12 -19.04 -2.94
N SER A 187 20.27 -19.20 -3.94
CA SER A 187 20.57 -18.80 -5.33
C SER A 187 20.80 -17.29 -5.52
N GLY A 188 20.33 -16.46 -4.58
CA GLY A 188 20.36 -15.01 -4.70
C GLY A 188 19.40 -14.41 -5.74
N ILE A 189 18.61 -15.24 -6.44
CA ILE A 189 17.63 -14.81 -7.46
C ILE A 189 16.36 -14.24 -6.82
N PHE A 190 15.95 -14.82 -5.69
CA PHE A 190 14.77 -14.39 -4.95
C PHE A 190 15.14 -13.46 -3.81
N LYS A 191 14.46 -12.34 -3.71
CA LYS A 191 14.55 -11.43 -2.56
C LYS A 191 13.88 -12.05 -1.34
N LYS A 192 12.76 -12.76 -1.57
CA LYS A 192 11.96 -13.35 -0.50
C LYS A 192 11.13 -14.51 -1.03
N ILE A 193 11.08 -15.57 -0.25
CA ILE A 193 10.15 -16.67 -0.41
C ILE A 193 9.34 -16.78 0.87
N ILE A 194 8.04 -16.84 0.76
CA ILE A 194 7.13 -16.86 1.89
C ILE A 194 6.29 -18.13 1.80
N ASN A 195 6.43 -19.01 2.79
CA ASN A 195 5.47 -20.09 2.99
C ASN A 195 4.19 -19.48 3.58
N ASN A 196 3.23 -19.22 2.71
CA ASN A 196 2.00 -18.55 3.09
C ASN A 196 1.03 -19.52 3.80
N SER A 197 1.16 -20.83 3.57
CA SER A 197 0.35 -21.87 4.24
C SER A 197 0.62 -21.92 5.74
N SER A 198 1.90 -21.90 6.15
CA SER A 198 2.30 -21.95 7.56
C SER A 198 1.82 -20.74 8.37
N LYS A 199 1.49 -19.64 7.69
CA LYS A 199 0.97 -18.43 8.30
C LYS A 199 -0.51 -18.54 8.66
N TYR A 200 -1.28 -19.27 7.85
CA TYR A 200 -2.73 -19.43 7.99
C TYR A 200 -3.15 -20.82 8.51
N ASP A 201 -2.17 -21.61 9.00
CA ASP A 201 -2.36 -22.96 9.53
C ASP A 201 -3.18 -23.85 8.55
N TYR A 202 -2.79 -23.82 7.25
CA TYR A 202 -3.36 -24.70 6.25
C TYR A 202 -2.71 -26.08 6.35
N ASP A 203 -3.48 -27.07 6.84
CA ASP A 203 -2.96 -28.44 7.03
C ASP A 203 -2.88 -29.22 5.72
N ASP A 204 -3.88 -29.06 4.84
CA ASP A 204 -4.05 -29.85 3.62
C ASP A 204 -3.67 -29.09 2.33
N PHE A 205 -3.43 -27.79 2.42
CA PHE A 205 -3.17 -26.93 1.29
C PHE A 205 -1.75 -26.35 1.34
N SER A 206 -1.23 -25.99 0.16
CA SER A 206 0.07 -25.34 0.07
C SER A 206 0.00 -24.04 -0.70
N SER A 207 0.64 -23.01 -0.19
CA SER A 207 0.78 -21.76 -0.92
C SER A 207 2.08 -21.03 -0.59
N TYR A 208 2.71 -20.48 -1.63
CA TYR A 208 3.97 -19.76 -1.52
C TYR A 208 3.93 -18.46 -2.31
N ILE A 209 4.68 -17.47 -1.86
CA ILE A 209 4.88 -16.21 -2.56
C ILE A 209 6.37 -16.06 -2.86
N LEU A 210 6.73 -15.96 -4.11
CA LEU A 210 8.09 -15.79 -4.59
C LEU A 210 8.26 -14.35 -5.09
N HIS A 211 9.12 -13.58 -4.43
CA HIS A 211 9.51 -12.23 -4.86
C HIS A 211 10.90 -12.29 -5.51
N LEU A 212 10.99 -11.89 -6.77
CA LEU A 212 12.26 -11.78 -7.48
C LEU A 212 13.10 -10.63 -6.93
N GLN A 213 14.43 -10.70 -7.03
CA GLN A 213 15.29 -9.56 -6.71
C GLN A 213 14.94 -8.34 -7.57
N PRO A 214 14.92 -7.13 -6.98
CA PRO A 214 14.62 -5.89 -7.71
C PRO A 214 15.55 -5.66 -8.90
N THR A 215 16.85 -5.92 -8.74
CA THR A 215 17.85 -5.81 -9.81
C THR A 215 17.45 -6.61 -11.03
N LEU A 216 17.17 -7.91 -10.85
CA LEU A 216 16.71 -8.79 -11.92
C LEU A 216 15.36 -8.34 -12.50
N THR A 217 14.44 -7.89 -11.65
CA THR A 217 13.13 -7.39 -12.09
C THR A 217 13.28 -6.19 -13.01
N ASN A 218 14.14 -5.24 -12.64
CA ASN A 218 14.39 -4.02 -13.41
C ASN A 218 15.14 -4.30 -14.72
N GLU A 219 16.10 -5.24 -14.71
CA GLU A 219 16.86 -5.68 -15.90
C GLU A 219 15.96 -6.35 -16.94
N GLN A 220 15.04 -7.23 -16.52
CA GLN A 220 14.19 -8.02 -17.41
C GLN A 220 13.13 -7.20 -18.14
N LYS A 221 12.72 -6.02 -17.63
CA LYS A 221 11.73 -5.12 -18.24
C LYS A 221 10.48 -5.86 -18.74
N PHE A 222 9.90 -6.69 -17.90
CA PHE A 222 8.74 -7.52 -18.24
C PHE A 222 7.62 -6.72 -18.91
N ALA A 223 7.20 -7.14 -20.10
CA ALA A 223 6.12 -6.48 -20.83
C ALA A 223 4.73 -6.87 -20.33
N ASN A 224 4.58 -8.07 -19.76
CA ASN A 224 3.30 -8.60 -19.27
C ASN A 224 3.51 -9.62 -18.15
N LYS A 225 2.40 -10.10 -17.58
CA LYS A 225 2.41 -11.05 -16.46
C LYS A 225 2.86 -12.45 -16.86
N GLU A 226 2.61 -12.85 -18.08
CA GLU A 226 3.01 -14.16 -18.64
C GLU A 226 4.54 -14.27 -18.71
N GLN A 227 5.22 -13.17 -19.03
CA GLN A 227 6.68 -13.12 -18.99
C GLN A 227 7.22 -13.23 -17.56
N VAL A 228 6.58 -12.59 -16.59
CA VAL A 228 6.93 -12.72 -15.17
C VAL A 228 6.81 -14.17 -14.72
N GLU A 229 5.70 -14.81 -15.03
CA GLU A 229 5.43 -16.20 -14.67
C GLU A 229 6.48 -17.12 -15.26
N ARG A 230 6.67 -17.06 -16.59
CA ARG A 230 7.62 -17.90 -17.29
C ARG A 230 9.03 -17.74 -16.73
N PHE A 231 9.50 -16.52 -16.55
CA PHE A 231 10.85 -16.27 -16.05
C PHE A 231 11.07 -16.84 -14.65
N ILE A 232 10.12 -16.61 -13.72
CA ILE A 232 10.26 -17.10 -12.34
C ILE A 232 10.22 -18.64 -12.30
N LEU A 233 9.32 -19.26 -13.05
CA LEU A 233 9.25 -20.73 -13.15
C LEU A 233 10.50 -21.34 -13.75
N GLU A 234 11.04 -20.76 -14.81
CA GLU A 234 12.29 -21.19 -15.44
C GLU A 234 13.47 -21.10 -14.44
N LYS A 235 13.58 -19.97 -13.72
CA LYS A 235 14.64 -19.83 -12.71
C LYS A 235 14.47 -20.81 -11.55
N ALA A 236 13.26 -21.01 -11.07
CA ALA A 236 13.00 -22.00 -10.03
C ALA A 236 13.37 -23.43 -10.49
N TYR A 237 13.03 -23.80 -11.72
CA TYR A 237 13.40 -25.08 -12.31
C TYR A 237 14.93 -25.24 -12.45
N GLN A 238 15.63 -24.24 -12.97
CA GLN A 238 17.10 -24.26 -13.10
C GLN A 238 17.80 -24.49 -11.76
N ILE A 239 17.25 -23.96 -10.66
CA ILE A 239 17.82 -24.08 -9.32
C ILE A 239 17.43 -25.40 -8.65
N SER A 240 16.13 -25.72 -8.62
CA SER A 240 15.60 -26.85 -7.85
C SER A 240 15.57 -28.18 -8.63
N GLY A 241 15.47 -28.13 -9.96
CA GLY A 241 15.18 -29.28 -10.82
C GLY A 241 13.69 -29.68 -10.80
N VAL A 242 12.82 -28.91 -10.12
CA VAL A 242 11.39 -29.22 -9.95
C VAL A 242 10.55 -28.30 -10.82
N ASN A 243 9.65 -28.88 -11.62
CA ASN A 243 8.66 -28.14 -12.40
C ASN A 243 7.48 -27.75 -11.50
N LEU A 244 7.51 -26.53 -11.00
CA LEU A 244 6.47 -26.03 -10.06
C LEU A 244 5.06 -26.03 -10.67
N LYS A 245 4.91 -25.94 -11.99
CA LYS A 245 3.59 -25.98 -12.66
C LYS A 245 2.88 -27.33 -12.58
N GLU A 246 3.60 -28.40 -12.33
CA GLU A 246 3.01 -29.73 -12.16
C GLU A 246 2.25 -29.85 -10.83
N ASN A 247 2.71 -29.13 -9.82
CA ASN A 247 2.20 -29.24 -8.44
C ASN A 247 1.39 -28.03 -7.98
N PHE A 248 1.55 -26.88 -8.67
CA PHE A 248 0.92 -25.62 -8.25
C PHE A 248 0.18 -24.92 -9.38
N ASN A 249 -0.95 -24.34 -9.04
CA ASN A 249 -1.52 -23.23 -9.79
C ASN A 249 -0.70 -21.97 -9.54
N THR A 250 -0.61 -21.11 -10.53
CA THR A 250 0.26 -19.93 -10.52
C THR A 250 -0.50 -18.64 -10.79
N LEU A 251 -0.13 -17.57 -10.09
CA LEU A 251 -0.67 -16.22 -10.32
C LEU A 251 0.46 -15.20 -10.31
N PRO A 252 0.87 -14.68 -11.48
CA PRO A 252 1.90 -13.65 -11.56
C PRO A 252 1.37 -12.27 -11.18
N HIS A 253 2.25 -11.47 -10.57
CA HIS A 253 2.01 -10.06 -10.28
C HIS A 253 3.28 -9.24 -10.52
N PHE A 254 3.10 -7.98 -10.94
CA PHE A 254 4.20 -7.04 -11.14
C PHE A 254 3.93 -5.75 -10.36
N TRP A 255 4.80 -5.49 -9.39
CA TRP A 255 4.80 -4.27 -8.60
C TRP A 255 5.70 -3.23 -9.27
N LYS A 256 5.12 -2.28 -10.02
CA LYS A 256 5.86 -1.16 -10.61
C LYS A 256 6.51 -0.27 -9.54
N TYR A 257 5.87 -0.14 -8.41
CA TYR A 257 6.32 0.66 -7.25
C TYR A 257 6.40 -0.25 -6.02
N GLY A 258 7.27 -1.27 -6.08
CA GLY A 258 7.37 -2.32 -5.06
C GLY A 258 7.98 -1.82 -3.76
N PHE A 259 9.19 -1.27 -3.83
CA PHE A 259 9.88 -0.64 -2.70
C PHE A 259 10.29 0.78 -3.05
N VAL A 260 10.31 1.66 -2.05
CA VAL A 260 10.93 2.98 -2.18
C VAL A 260 12.44 2.80 -2.11
N SER A 261 13.17 3.17 -3.16
CA SER A 261 14.64 3.09 -3.19
C SER A 261 15.31 4.44 -2.89
N SER A 262 14.58 5.55 -3.05
CA SER A 262 15.02 6.88 -2.60
C SER A 262 13.82 7.64 -2.04
N PHE A 263 13.94 8.17 -0.82
CA PHE A 263 12.87 8.86 -0.09
C PHE A 263 13.28 10.28 0.33
N LEU A 264 12.34 11.09 0.82
CA LEU A 264 12.50 12.55 0.97
C LEU A 264 13.08 13.01 2.30
N GLU A 265 13.15 12.15 3.33
CA GLU A 265 13.65 12.47 4.69
C GLU A 265 12.89 13.62 5.38
N VAL A 266 11.64 13.84 4.99
CA VAL A 266 10.71 14.77 5.63
C VAL A 266 9.39 14.02 5.91
N PRO A 267 8.64 14.39 6.96
CA PRO A 267 7.46 13.59 7.33
C PRO A 267 6.30 13.70 6.33
N TYR A 268 6.15 14.84 5.67
CA TYR A 268 5.08 15.12 4.70
C TYR A 268 5.39 16.41 3.93
N ILE A 269 4.59 16.72 2.90
CA ILE A 269 4.50 18.05 2.29
C ILE A 269 3.08 18.60 2.52
N TYR A 270 2.95 19.89 2.86
CA TYR A 270 1.67 20.55 3.01
C TYR A 270 1.70 21.97 2.45
N ASP A 271 0.88 22.19 1.43
CA ASP A 271 0.59 23.53 0.88
C ASP A 271 -0.61 24.13 1.62
N LYS A 272 -0.30 25.06 2.55
CA LYS A 272 -1.33 25.73 3.36
C LYS A 272 -2.23 26.61 2.49
N LYS A 273 -1.72 27.22 1.41
CA LYS A 273 -2.47 28.13 0.53
C LYS A 273 -3.62 27.42 -0.17
N ASN A 274 -3.33 26.22 -0.67
CA ASN A 274 -4.30 25.43 -1.43
C ASN A 274 -4.92 24.30 -0.59
N SER A 275 -4.63 24.20 0.70
CA SER A 275 -5.10 23.10 1.56
C SER A 275 -4.82 21.70 0.99
N LEU A 276 -3.60 21.51 0.46
CA LEU A 276 -3.13 20.30 -0.22
C LEU A 276 -2.04 19.61 0.61
N GLY A 277 -2.24 18.34 0.93
CA GLY A 277 -1.28 17.53 1.67
C GLY A 277 -0.80 16.31 0.90
N PHE A 278 0.45 15.90 1.15
CA PHE A 278 1.04 14.67 0.62
C PHE A 278 1.66 13.90 1.78
N CYS A 279 1.33 12.62 1.89
CA CYS A 279 1.95 11.71 2.85
C CYS A 279 2.02 10.28 2.27
N GLY A 280 2.93 9.48 2.81
CA GLY A 280 3.17 8.12 2.35
C GLY A 280 4.52 7.62 2.88
N ASP A 281 4.86 6.38 2.60
CA ASP A 281 6.14 5.81 3.03
C ASP A 281 7.34 6.55 2.42
N TYR A 282 7.27 6.95 1.16
CA TYR A 282 8.33 7.65 0.42
C TYR A 282 8.76 8.99 1.04
N PHE A 283 8.11 9.43 2.09
CA PHE A 283 8.57 10.57 2.89
C PHE A 283 9.63 10.18 3.92
N MET A 284 9.55 8.98 4.51
CA MET A 284 10.35 8.62 5.68
C MET A 284 11.08 7.28 5.56
N GLY A 285 10.81 6.49 4.52
CA GLY A 285 11.43 5.17 4.32
C GLY A 285 10.63 4.29 3.35
N GLU A 286 10.81 2.97 3.45
CA GLU A 286 10.26 2.00 2.51
C GLU A 286 9.17 1.08 3.10
N ASP A 287 8.84 1.23 4.38
CA ASP A 287 8.05 0.29 5.16
C ASP A 287 6.67 0.82 5.60
N LEU A 288 5.89 -0.06 6.24
CA LEU A 288 4.56 0.29 6.76
C LEU A 288 4.64 1.33 7.87
N GLN A 289 5.66 1.25 8.72
CA GLN A 289 5.91 2.20 9.79
C GLN A 289 6.11 3.61 9.23
N SER A 290 6.84 3.75 8.13
CA SER A 290 7.07 5.02 7.45
C SER A 290 5.77 5.62 6.89
N ALA A 291 4.92 4.79 6.28
CA ALA A 291 3.60 5.19 5.80
C ALA A 291 2.69 5.67 6.93
N PHE A 292 2.68 4.93 8.05
CA PHE A 292 1.93 5.29 9.25
C PHE A 292 2.43 6.61 9.84
N LYS A 293 3.73 6.75 10.09
CA LYS A 293 4.33 7.95 10.70
C LYS A 293 4.11 9.19 9.85
N SER A 294 4.25 9.07 8.53
CA SER A 294 4.03 10.19 7.61
C SER A 294 2.59 10.72 7.71
N SER A 295 1.59 9.85 7.68
CA SER A 295 0.18 10.24 7.80
C SER A 295 -0.18 10.76 9.20
N GLN A 296 0.37 10.15 10.25
CA GLN A 296 0.20 10.60 11.64
C GLN A 296 0.73 12.01 11.84
N LYS A 297 1.95 12.29 11.37
CA LYS A 297 2.58 13.61 11.46
C LYS A 297 1.82 14.68 10.68
N LEU A 298 1.36 14.37 9.48
CA LEU A 298 0.53 15.29 8.71
C LEU A 298 -0.75 15.64 9.48
N PHE A 299 -1.40 14.65 10.08
CA PHE A 299 -2.61 14.87 10.88
C PHE A 299 -2.33 15.75 12.09
N GLU A 300 -1.39 15.38 12.96
CA GLU A 300 -1.06 16.09 14.21
C GLU A 300 -0.67 17.55 13.97
N GLU A 301 0.17 17.82 12.95
CA GLU A 301 0.77 19.13 12.76
C GLU A 301 -0.04 20.07 11.85
N LYS A 302 -0.88 19.54 10.95
CA LYS A 302 -1.56 20.35 9.92
C LYS A 302 -3.08 20.21 9.88
N LEU A 303 -3.60 19.06 10.26
CA LEU A 303 -5.03 18.80 10.15
C LEU A 303 -5.75 18.94 11.50
N GLN A 304 -5.22 18.38 12.56
CA GLN A 304 -5.75 18.50 13.92
C GLN A 304 -5.63 19.94 14.45
N TYR A 305 -4.52 20.62 14.23
CA TYR A 305 -4.30 21.99 14.71
C TYR A 305 -5.26 23.02 14.09
N ALA A 306 -5.67 22.83 12.84
CA ALA A 306 -6.66 23.68 12.18
C ALA A 306 -8.04 23.64 12.87
N ILE A 307 -8.39 22.51 13.49
CA ILE A 307 -9.66 22.33 14.22
C ILE A 307 -9.67 23.17 15.49
N ASN A 308 -8.59 23.19 16.25
CA ASN A 308 -8.47 23.95 17.50
C ASN A 308 -8.60 25.47 17.29
N LEU A 309 -8.13 26.00 16.17
CA LEU A 309 -8.31 27.41 15.80
C LEU A 309 -9.76 27.75 15.42
N THR A 310 -10.44 26.83 14.73
CA THR A 310 -11.85 27.04 14.34
C THR A 310 -12.78 27.01 15.56
N ILE A 311 -12.50 26.19 16.56
CA ILE A 311 -13.24 26.12 17.80
C ILE A 311 -13.01 27.39 18.65
N LYS A 312 -11.74 27.86 18.75
CA LYS A 312 -11.44 29.12 19.49
C LYS A 312 -12.13 30.33 18.87
N ASN A 313 -12.20 30.41 17.53
CA ASN A 313 -12.86 31.53 16.83
C ASN A 313 -14.40 31.45 16.82
N LYS A 314 -15.02 30.33 17.26
CA LYS A 314 -16.47 30.20 17.45
C LYS A 314 -16.91 30.43 18.90
N ILE A 315 -15.97 30.50 19.83
CA ILE A 315 -16.23 30.73 21.29
C ILE A 315 -15.85 32.16 21.68
N SER A 316 -15.16 32.90 20.82
CA SER A 316 -14.94 34.35 20.94
C SER A 316 -15.93 35.12 20.07
#